data_41dbe52c78ef673a7d7842ba4039067c
#
_entry.id   41dbe52c78ef673a7d7842ba4039067c
#
_cell.length_a   1.000
_cell.length_b   1.000
_cell.length_c   1.000
_cell.angle_alpha   90.00
_cell.angle_beta   90.00
_cell.angle_gamma   90.00
#
_symmetry.space_group_name_H-M   'P 1'
#
loop_
_entity.id
_entity.type
_entity.pdbx_description
1 polymer ?
#
loop_
_entity_poly.entity_id
_entity_poly.type
_entity_poly.pdbx_seq_one_letter_code
_entity_poly.pdbx_strand_id
1 'polypeptide(L)'
;MIVQSTNTGGDLGSNHFDLLIPGGGVGLFNGCQSQFGQSLPGQQYGGVSSRSECDSSNMPQALRNGCYWRFDWFQNADNPTVNFKQVKCPSELTSISGCKRSDDGQFPAANS
;
A
#
# COMPACT_ATOMS: atom_id res chain seq x y z
N MET A 1 -0.43 9.18 -7.90
CA MET A 1 -0.08 7.74 -7.98
C MET A 1 -1.27 6.93 -8.49
N ILE A 2 -1.00 5.75 -9.00
CA ILE A 2 -2.04 4.84 -9.49
C ILE A 2 -2.02 3.62 -8.58
N VAL A 3 -3.19 3.21 -8.08
CA VAL A 3 -3.31 2.05 -7.20
C VAL A 3 -4.41 1.13 -7.71
N GLN A 4 -4.29 -0.15 -7.44
CA GLN A 4 -5.33 -1.13 -7.74
C GLN A 4 -5.99 -1.58 -6.45
N SER A 5 -7.32 -1.54 -6.41
CA SER A 5 -8.07 -2.08 -5.29
C SER A 5 -8.11 -3.60 -5.40
N THR A 6 -7.59 -4.30 -4.40
CA THR A 6 -7.53 -5.77 -4.40
C THR A 6 -8.27 -6.40 -3.24
N ASN A 7 -8.73 -5.60 -2.28
CA ASN A 7 -9.41 -6.10 -1.09
C ASN A 7 -10.38 -5.05 -0.57
N THR A 8 -11.43 -5.49 0.11
CA THR A 8 -12.38 -4.60 0.78
C THR A 8 -12.21 -4.72 2.30
N GLY A 9 -11.91 -3.59 2.94
CA GLY A 9 -11.81 -3.53 4.40
C GLY A 9 -13.17 -3.34 5.05
N GLY A 10 -13.47 -4.12 6.08
CA GLY A 10 -14.73 -4.03 6.80
C GLY A 10 -14.82 -2.83 7.75
N ASP A 11 -13.70 -2.18 8.02
CA ASP A 11 -13.60 -1.04 8.93
C ASP A 11 -13.45 0.30 8.19
N LEU A 12 -13.57 0.31 6.87
CA LEU A 12 -13.49 1.53 6.07
C LEU A 12 -14.86 2.15 5.86
N GLY A 13 -14.88 3.49 5.79
CA GLY A 13 -16.08 4.24 5.42
C GLY A 13 -16.16 4.48 3.92
N SER A 14 -17.08 5.36 3.50
CA SER A 14 -17.24 5.74 2.10
C SER A 14 -16.03 6.54 1.62
N ASN A 15 -15.54 6.23 0.42
CA ASN A 15 -14.42 6.93 -0.21
C ASN A 15 -13.14 6.88 0.62
N HIS A 16 -12.95 5.79 1.38
CA HIS A 16 -11.72 5.54 2.11
C HIS A 16 -10.87 4.54 1.33
N PHE A 17 -9.57 4.81 1.23
CA PHE A 17 -8.60 3.93 0.59
C PHE A 17 -7.50 3.59 1.58
N ASP A 18 -7.36 2.30 1.86
CA ASP A 18 -6.32 1.80 2.76
C ASP A 18 -5.13 1.38 1.92
N LEU A 19 -4.06 2.17 1.97
CA LEU A 19 -2.88 1.95 1.13
C LEU A 19 -1.92 0.97 1.80
N LEU A 20 -1.56 -0.08 1.07
CA LEU A 20 -0.55 -1.03 1.54
C LEU A 20 0.83 -0.42 1.29
N ILE A 21 1.42 0.15 2.32
CA ILE A 21 2.75 0.78 2.26
C ILE A 21 3.71 -0.02 3.12
N PRO A 22 4.84 -0.49 2.58
CA PRO A 22 5.83 -1.22 3.38
C PRO A 22 6.26 -0.43 4.61
N GLY A 23 6.20 -1.07 5.77
CA GLY A 23 6.47 -0.41 7.05
C GLY A 23 5.28 0.36 7.63
N GLY A 24 4.12 0.31 7.00
CA GLY A 24 2.94 1.08 7.41
C GLY A 24 2.14 0.51 8.57
N GLY A 25 2.57 -0.59 9.14
CA GLY A 25 1.87 -1.27 10.23
C GLY A 25 1.09 -2.48 9.77
N VAL A 26 0.91 -3.44 10.68
CA VAL A 26 0.30 -4.73 10.34
C VAL A 26 -1.21 -4.73 10.56
N GLY A 27 -1.73 -3.73 11.28
CA GLY A 27 -3.16 -3.60 11.50
C GLY A 27 -3.76 -4.71 12.36
N LEU A 28 -5.02 -5.02 12.09
CA LEU A 28 -5.78 -5.99 12.87
C LEU A 28 -5.32 -7.43 12.62
N PHE A 29 -4.99 -7.76 11.37
CA PHE A 29 -4.59 -9.11 10.97
C PHE A 29 -3.14 -9.10 10.50
N ASN A 30 -2.24 -9.61 11.34
CA ASN A 30 -0.80 -9.60 11.06
C ASN A 30 -0.41 -10.75 10.12
N GLY A 31 -0.61 -10.57 8.81
CA GLY A 31 -0.15 -11.52 7.80
C GLY A 31 1.35 -11.46 7.55
N CYS A 32 2.00 -10.36 7.91
CA CYS A 32 3.42 -10.15 7.62
C CYS A 32 4.31 -11.11 8.39
N GLN A 33 3.96 -11.42 9.65
CA GLN A 33 4.77 -12.33 10.46
C GLN A 33 4.85 -13.72 9.84
N SER A 34 3.73 -14.24 9.33
CA SER A 34 3.73 -15.56 8.68
C SER A 34 4.41 -15.51 7.31
N GLN A 35 4.24 -14.40 6.57
CA GLN A 35 4.82 -14.26 5.24
C GLN A 35 6.34 -14.13 5.27
N PHE A 36 6.88 -13.36 6.20
CA PHE A 36 8.31 -13.05 6.27
C PHE A 36 9.05 -13.80 7.37
N GLY A 37 8.33 -14.56 8.21
CA GLY A 37 8.94 -15.35 9.28
C GLY A 37 9.43 -14.54 10.47
N GLN A 38 9.06 -13.25 10.55
CA GLN A 38 9.48 -12.36 11.63
C GLN A 38 8.52 -11.20 11.78
N SER A 39 8.50 -10.56 12.94
CA SER A 39 7.72 -9.36 13.18
C SER A 39 8.37 -8.18 12.48
N LEU A 40 7.57 -7.36 11.80
CA LEU A 40 8.07 -6.14 11.18
C LEU A 40 8.25 -5.04 12.24
N PRO A 41 9.20 -4.10 12.02
CA PRO A 41 9.40 -3.00 12.95
C PRO A 41 8.23 -2.01 12.90
N GLY A 42 8.07 -1.23 13.97
CA GLY A 42 7.07 -0.17 14.05
C GLY A 42 5.84 -0.55 14.83
N GLN A 43 4.92 0.41 14.95
CA GLN A 43 3.67 0.25 15.68
C GLN A 43 2.68 -0.61 14.90
N GLN A 44 1.77 -1.27 15.61
CA GLN A 44 0.70 -2.07 14.97
C GLN A 44 -0.12 -1.24 13.98
N TYR A 45 -0.47 -0.02 14.36
CA TYR A 45 -1.14 0.94 13.49
C TYR A 45 -0.19 2.09 13.21
N GLY A 46 0.03 2.39 11.95
CA GLY A 46 0.95 3.42 11.52
C GLY A 46 2.36 2.95 11.22
N GLY A 47 2.81 1.86 11.82
CA GLY A 47 4.11 1.26 11.51
C GLY A 47 5.30 2.06 12.00
N VAL A 48 6.34 2.14 11.16
CA VAL A 48 7.55 2.89 11.48
C VAL A 48 7.28 4.40 11.44
N SER A 49 8.02 5.15 12.26
CA SER A 49 7.80 6.59 12.41
C SER A 49 8.89 7.45 11.76
N SER A 50 9.99 6.85 11.31
CA SER A 50 11.08 7.57 10.67
C SER A 50 11.72 6.73 9.57
N ARG A 51 12.34 7.41 8.60
CA ARG A 51 13.02 6.76 7.49
C ARG A 51 14.13 5.82 7.96
N SER A 52 14.82 6.16 9.03
CA SER A 52 15.90 5.33 9.56
C SER A 52 15.42 3.97 10.02
N GLU A 53 14.16 3.84 10.42
CA GLU A 53 13.60 2.55 10.82
C GLU A 53 13.43 1.60 9.63
N CYS A 54 13.43 2.11 8.40
CA CYS A 54 13.44 1.28 7.19
C CYS A 54 14.74 0.48 7.07
N ASP A 55 15.80 0.91 7.73
CA ASP A 55 17.10 0.22 7.75
C ASP A 55 17.20 -0.84 8.85
N SER A 56 16.15 -1.01 9.64
CA SER A 56 16.13 -2.02 10.72
C SER A 56 16.43 -3.41 10.17
N SER A 57 17.16 -4.22 10.95
CA SER A 57 17.44 -5.59 10.59
C SER A 57 16.15 -6.44 10.48
N ASN A 58 15.07 -6.02 11.13
CA ASN A 58 13.77 -6.69 11.06
C ASN A 58 12.94 -6.26 9.85
N MET A 59 13.40 -5.30 9.05
CA MET A 59 12.72 -4.90 7.82
C MET A 59 13.19 -5.82 6.69
N PRO A 60 12.29 -6.62 6.07
CA PRO A 60 12.69 -7.46 4.95
C PRO A 60 13.24 -6.63 3.80
N GLN A 61 14.28 -7.15 3.12
CA GLN A 61 14.92 -6.46 2.02
C GLN A 61 13.92 -6.06 0.92
N ALA A 62 12.96 -6.94 0.65
CA ALA A 62 11.97 -6.70 -0.39
C ALA A 62 11.06 -5.49 -0.09
N LEU A 63 10.96 -5.08 1.16
CA LEU A 63 10.09 -3.97 1.58
C LEU A 63 10.82 -2.65 1.76
N ARG A 64 12.15 -2.64 1.77
CA ARG A 64 12.93 -1.44 2.13
C ARG A 64 12.70 -0.27 1.18
N ASN A 65 12.71 -0.52 -0.12
CA ASN A 65 12.51 0.55 -1.09
C ASN A 65 11.11 1.18 -0.96
N GLY A 66 10.10 0.37 -0.71
CA GLY A 66 8.74 0.89 -0.47
C GLY A 66 8.65 1.68 0.82
N CYS A 67 9.39 1.25 1.85
CA CYS A 67 9.47 1.99 3.11
C CYS A 67 10.13 3.36 2.91
N TYR A 68 11.24 3.43 2.17
CA TYR A 68 11.87 4.70 1.82
C TYR A 68 10.93 5.60 1.04
N TRP A 69 10.18 5.04 0.09
CA TRP A 69 9.18 5.77 -0.70
C TRP A 69 8.16 6.48 0.18
N ARG A 70 7.74 5.86 1.27
CA ARG A 70 6.79 6.45 2.22
C ARG A 70 7.28 7.79 2.75
N PHE A 71 8.59 7.91 3.04
CA PHE A 71 9.15 9.12 3.58
C PHE A 71 9.63 10.08 2.49
N ASP A 72 10.18 9.55 1.40
CA ASP A 72 10.80 10.37 0.35
C ASP A 72 9.77 10.99 -0.59
N TRP A 73 8.81 10.18 -1.08
CA TRP A 73 7.79 10.68 -2.00
C TRP A 73 6.47 10.99 -1.31
N PHE A 74 6.00 10.07 -0.49
CA PHE A 74 4.72 10.21 0.21
C PHE A 74 4.80 11.15 1.42
N GLN A 75 6.01 11.50 1.84
CA GLN A 75 6.31 12.47 2.89
C GLN A 75 5.65 12.12 4.22
N ASN A 76 5.54 10.83 4.50
CA ASN A 76 4.95 10.30 5.74
C ASN A 76 3.55 10.86 6.01
N ALA A 77 2.76 11.11 4.96
CA ALA A 77 1.42 11.65 5.12
C ALA A 77 0.55 10.72 5.96
N ASP A 78 -0.21 11.30 6.88
CA ASP A 78 -1.12 10.57 7.77
C ASP A 78 -2.55 10.91 7.40
N ASN A 79 -3.30 9.91 6.93
CA ASN A 79 -4.70 10.03 6.52
C ASN A 79 -4.96 11.27 5.64
N PRO A 80 -4.17 11.47 4.56
CA PRO A 80 -4.33 12.66 3.74
C PRO A 80 -5.65 12.66 2.98
N THR A 81 -6.20 13.83 2.74
CA THR A 81 -7.32 14.01 1.82
C THR A 81 -6.79 13.94 0.39
N VAL A 82 -7.49 13.21 -0.48
CA VAL A 82 -7.05 13.02 -1.86
C VAL A 82 -8.20 13.27 -2.83
N ASN A 83 -7.86 13.67 -4.03
CA ASN A 83 -8.77 13.64 -5.18
C ASN A 83 -8.44 12.40 -6.00
N PHE A 84 -9.48 11.73 -6.51
CA PHE A 84 -9.26 10.51 -7.26
C PHE A 84 -10.26 10.37 -8.39
N LYS A 85 -9.91 9.57 -9.39
CA LYS A 85 -10.83 9.14 -10.44
C LYS A 85 -10.54 7.67 -10.75
N GLN A 86 -11.57 6.94 -11.17
CA GLN A 86 -11.40 5.56 -11.60
C GLN A 86 -10.90 5.54 -13.04
N VAL A 87 -9.87 4.74 -13.28
CA VAL A 87 -9.24 4.61 -14.58
C VAL A 87 -9.06 3.15 -14.93
N LYS A 88 -8.79 2.90 -16.21
CA LYS A 88 -8.39 1.56 -16.66
C LYS A 88 -7.12 1.16 -15.92
N CYS A 89 -7.09 -0.06 -15.39
CA CYS A 89 -5.95 -0.52 -14.61
C CYS A 89 -4.75 -0.78 -15.52
N PRO A 90 -3.58 -0.17 -15.27
CA PRO A 90 -2.40 -0.42 -16.08
C PRO A 90 -1.94 -1.88 -16.00
N SER A 91 -1.37 -2.39 -17.09
CA SER A 91 -0.89 -3.77 -17.15
C SER A 91 0.22 -4.05 -16.14
N GLU A 92 0.99 -3.04 -15.75
CA GLU A 92 2.02 -3.15 -14.72
C GLU A 92 1.43 -3.61 -13.38
N LEU A 93 0.20 -3.18 -13.06
CA LEU A 93 -0.48 -3.60 -11.84
C LEU A 93 -1.19 -4.94 -12.00
N THR A 94 -1.90 -5.15 -13.11
CA THR A 94 -2.64 -6.39 -13.32
C THR A 94 -1.73 -7.60 -13.46
N SER A 95 -0.52 -7.41 -14.01
CA SER A 95 0.45 -8.50 -14.10
C SER A 95 0.99 -8.93 -12.73
N ILE A 96 1.05 -8.00 -11.75
CA ILE A 96 1.47 -8.31 -10.40
C ILE A 96 0.34 -9.00 -9.62
N SER A 97 -0.87 -8.43 -9.67
CA SER A 97 -2.00 -8.94 -8.89
C SER A 97 -2.63 -10.18 -9.50
N GLY A 98 -2.50 -10.36 -10.81
CA GLY A 98 -3.15 -11.45 -11.54
C GLY A 98 -4.65 -11.25 -11.69
N CYS A 99 -5.16 -10.04 -11.43
CA CYS A 99 -6.60 -9.83 -11.47
C CYS A 99 -6.94 -8.50 -12.16
N LYS A 100 -8.16 -8.46 -12.77
CA LYS A 100 -8.61 -7.34 -13.55
C LYS A 100 -10.15 -7.35 -13.53
N ARG A 101 -10.77 -6.18 -13.35
CA ARG A 101 -12.22 -6.05 -13.37
C ARG A 101 -12.76 -6.41 -14.75
N SER A 102 -13.93 -7.05 -14.77
CA SER A 102 -14.60 -7.39 -16.05
C SER A 102 -14.99 -6.13 -16.82
N ASP A 103 -15.25 -5.01 -16.15
CA ASP A 103 -15.64 -3.74 -16.75
C ASP A 103 -14.47 -2.76 -16.94
N ASP A 104 -13.22 -3.21 -16.76
CA ASP A 104 -12.04 -2.36 -16.80
C ASP A 104 -11.94 -1.54 -18.10
N GLY A 105 -12.34 -2.13 -19.22
CA GLY A 105 -12.31 -1.45 -20.51
C GLY A 105 -13.27 -0.26 -20.65
N GLN A 106 -14.21 -0.09 -19.72
CA GLN A 106 -15.18 1.01 -19.74
C GLN A 106 -14.61 2.31 -19.15
N PHE A 107 -13.43 2.27 -18.55
CA PHE A 107 -12.84 3.44 -17.92
C PHE A 107 -11.75 4.06 -18.79
N PRO A 108 -11.50 5.38 -18.64
CA PRO A 108 -10.43 6.03 -19.41
C PRO A 108 -9.05 5.53 -19.02
N ALA A 109 -8.10 5.70 -19.92
CA ALA A 109 -6.70 5.32 -19.64
C ALA A 109 -6.15 6.15 -18.47
N ALA A 110 -5.22 5.53 -17.70
CA ALA A 110 -4.69 6.15 -16.48
C ALA A 110 -3.93 7.45 -16.74
N ASN A 111 -3.38 7.61 -17.94
CA ASN A 111 -2.61 8.78 -18.32
C ASN A 111 -3.39 9.78 -19.18
N SER A 112 -4.70 9.66 -19.24
CA SER A 112 -5.53 10.56 -20.03
C SER A 112 -6.05 11.76 -19.23
#